data_8a56e9f05f5cab131f6125b9929b1a7c
#
_entry.id   8a56e9f05f5cab131f6125b9929b1a7c
#
_cell.length_a   1.000
_cell.length_b   1.000
_cell.length_c   1.000
_cell.angle_alpha   90.00
_cell.angle_beta   90.00
_cell.angle_gamma   90.00
#
_symmetry.space_group_name_H-M   'P 1'
#
loop_
_entity.id
_entity.type
_entity.pdbx_description
1 polymer ?
#
loop_
_entity_poly.entity_id
_entity_poly.type
_entity_poly.pdbx_seq_one_letter_code
_entity_poly.pdbx_strand_id
1 'polypeptide(L)'
;MNPKYAPLFQPFTLNNGVTVKNRLAVAPMTHFGSHADGSISDQERAFIGNRAGDMGLFIAAATLVQDGGKAFPGQPEATGEHCLDSLKETAQLIQKQGAKAILQIHHGGYKAMAELNRSDKISASANEAEGAREASAAEVDELVASFARAADLALRAGFDGVEIHGANSYLIQQFYSAQSNRRSDKWGG
;
A
#
# COMPACT_ATOMS: atom_id res chain seq x y z
N MET A 1 -11.14 32.84 1.00
CA MET A 1 -10.25 31.92 0.22
C MET A 1 -9.79 32.67 -1.03
N ASN A 2 -8.52 32.54 -1.43
CA ASN A 2 -8.05 33.13 -2.68
C ASN A 2 -8.76 32.43 -3.87
N PRO A 3 -9.43 33.19 -4.79
CA PRO A 3 -10.17 32.60 -5.92
C PRO A 3 -9.33 31.66 -6.80
N LYS A 4 -8.02 31.90 -6.87
CA LYS A 4 -7.07 31.02 -7.59
C LYS A 4 -7.14 29.56 -7.15
N TYR A 5 -7.45 29.30 -5.88
CA TYR A 5 -7.50 27.95 -5.31
C TYR A 5 -8.91 27.35 -5.24
N ALA A 6 -9.93 28.10 -5.64
CA ALA A 6 -11.31 27.63 -5.62
C ALA A 6 -11.52 26.28 -6.34
N PRO A 7 -10.87 25.97 -7.49
CA PRO A 7 -11.00 24.69 -8.17
C PRO A 7 -10.56 23.47 -7.34
N LEU A 8 -9.65 23.64 -6.35
CA LEU A 8 -9.21 22.53 -5.49
C LEU A 8 -10.32 22.05 -4.57
N PHE A 9 -11.28 22.91 -4.24
CA PHE A 9 -12.37 22.62 -3.30
C PHE A 9 -13.68 22.26 -3.99
N GLN A 10 -13.68 22.15 -5.32
CA GLN A 10 -14.82 21.68 -6.09
C GLN A 10 -14.82 20.15 -6.20
N PRO A 11 -16.00 19.51 -6.19
CA PRO A 11 -16.12 18.07 -6.46
C PRO A 11 -15.45 17.71 -7.80
N PHE A 12 -14.92 16.49 -7.84
CA PHE A 12 -14.30 15.96 -9.05
C PHE A 12 -14.73 14.52 -9.26
N THR A 13 -15.17 14.20 -10.46
CA THR A 13 -15.54 12.84 -10.85
C THR A 13 -14.37 12.18 -11.58
N LEU A 14 -13.90 11.05 -11.06
CA LEU A 14 -12.87 10.22 -11.67
C LEU A 14 -13.40 9.54 -12.94
N ASN A 15 -12.51 9.04 -13.80
CA ASN A 15 -12.89 8.41 -15.08
C ASN A 15 -13.80 7.16 -14.92
N ASN A 16 -13.76 6.52 -13.75
CA ASN A 16 -14.61 5.37 -13.40
C ASN A 16 -15.97 5.78 -12.81
N GLY A 17 -16.31 7.08 -12.80
CA GLY A 17 -17.57 7.60 -12.29
C GLY A 17 -17.60 7.89 -10.79
N VAL A 18 -16.56 7.55 -10.02
CA VAL A 18 -16.49 7.86 -8.58
C VAL A 18 -16.27 9.36 -8.39
N THR A 19 -17.10 9.99 -7.57
CA THR A 19 -16.98 11.42 -7.24
C THR A 19 -16.33 11.60 -5.87
N VAL A 20 -15.28 12.41 -5.82
CA VAL A 20 -14.63 12.90 -4.60
C VAL A 20 -15.11 14.32 -4.31
N LYS A 21 -15.26 14.68 -3.02
CA LYS A 21 -15.84 15.98 -2.63
C LYS A 21 -14.95 17.18 -2.98
N ASN A 22 -13.66 16.96 -3.20
CA ASN A 22 -12.69 17.98 -3.63
C ASN A 22 -11.42 17.30 -4.18
N ARG A 23 -10.45 18.09 -4.65
CA ARG A 23 -9.20 17.60 -5.24
C ARG A 23 -8.03 17.55 -4.25
N LEU A 24 -8.31 17.54 -2.96
CA LEU A 24 -7.29 17.39 -1.92
C LEU A 24 -7.21 15.93 -1.49
N ALA A 25 -5.99 15.43 -1.32
CA ALA A 25 -5.74 14.07 -0.88
C ALA A 25 -4.73 14.03 0.26
N VAL A 26 -4.95 13.13 1.23
CA VAL A 26 -3.90 12.72 2.14
C VAL A 26 -3.05 11.69 1.39
N ALA A 27 -1.76 12.00 1.23
CA ALA A 27 -0.80 11.09 0.62
C ALA A 27 -0.52 9.89 1.54
N PRO A 28 -0.16 8.72 0.98
CA PRO A 28 0.22 7.58 1.79
C PRO A 28 1.50 7.88 2.58
N MET A 29 1.45 7.68 3.89
CA MET A 29 2.56 7.97 4.79
C MET A 29 2.91 6.74 5.62
N THR A 30 4.18 6.34 5.62
CA THR A 30 4.71 5.35 6.56
C THR A 30 4.71 5.93 7.97
N HIS A 31 4.01 5.31 8.89
CA HIS A 31 3.81 5.85 10.25
C HIS A 31 4.34 4.97 11.38
N PHE A 32 4.81 3.75 11.12
CA PHE A 32 5.30 2.79 12.14
C PHE A 32 4.31 2.57 13.29
N GLY A 33 3.02 2.75 13.04
CA GLY A 33 2.01 2.89 14.08
C GLY A 33 1.14 1.68 14.32
N SER A 34 1.06 0.71 13.40
CA SER A 34 0.28 -0.51 13.60
C SER A 34 0.92 -1.43 14.64
N HIS A 35 0.16 -2.35 15.21
CA HIS A 35 0.70 -3.42 16.06
C HIS A 35 1.67 -4.31 15.29
N ALA A 36 2.42 -5.15 15.99
CA ALA A 36 3.42 -6.04 15.37
C ALA A 36 2.81 -7.03 14.38
N ASP A 37 1.55 -7.40 14.58
CA ASP A 37 0.74 -8.26 13.69
C ASP A 37 0.08 -7.49 12.53
N GLY A 38 0.39 -6.20 12.36
CA GLY A 38 -0.17 -5.33 11.32
C GLY A 38 -1.59 -4.85 11.60
N SER A 39 -2.17 -5.15 12.75
CA SER A 39 -3.50 -4.64 13.12
C SER A 39 -3.44 -3.17 13.54
N ILE A 40 -4.55 -2.45 13.37
CA ILE A 40 -4.65 -1.02 13.68
C ILE A 40 -4.49 -0.77 15.19
N SER A 41 -3.60 0.16 15.55
CA SER A 41 -3.38 0.59 16.94
C SER A 41 -4.18 1.85 17.30
N ASP A 42 -4.22 2.18 18.59
CA ASP A 42 -4.85 3.43 19.05
C ASP A 42 -4.13 4.68 18.52
N GLN A 43 -2.81 4.61 18.34
CA GLN A 43 -2.04 5.68 17.73
C GLN A 43 -2.43 5.91 16.27
N GLU A 44 -2.61 4.84 15.51
CA GLU A 44 -3.04 4.88 14.12
C GLU A 44 -4.50 5.37 13.99
N ARG A 45 -5.40 4.91 14.90
CA ARG A 45 -6.77 5.42 14.99
C ARG A 45 -6.80 6.92 15.19
N ALA A 46 -6.00 7.43 16.13
CA ALA A 46 -5.89 8.86 16.39
C ALA A 46 -5.32 9.63 15.19
N PHE A 47 -4.33 9.06 14.50
CA PHE A 47 -3.74 9.66 13.30
C PHE A 47 -4.77 9.79 12.17
N ILE A 48 -5.46 8.70 11.83
CA ILE A 48 -6.45 8.67 10.75
C ILE A 48 -7.67 9.50 11.11
N GLY A 49 -8.19 9.36 12.35
CA GLY A 49 -9.43 9.98 12.81
C GLY A 49 -9.45 11.51 12.78
N ASN A 50 -8.29 12.16 12.64
CA ASN A 50 -8.16 13.61 12.68
C ASN A 50 -7.64 14.22 11.36
N ARG A 51 -7.54 13.45 10.24
CA ARG A 51 -6.87 13.93 9.02
C ARG A 51 -7.67 13.87 7.74
N ALA A 52 -8.77 13.14 7.71
CA ALA A 52 -9.55 12.95 6.49
C ALA A 52 -10.69 13.99 6.30
N GLY A 53 -11.00 14.82 7.32
CA GLY A 53 -12.20 15.67 7.36
C GLY A 53 -12.35 16.61 6.17
N ASP A 54 -11.29 17.30 5.76
CA ASP A 54 -11.32 18.26 4.67
C ASP A 54 -10.85 17.66 3.32
N MET A 55 -10.50 16.38 3.29
CA MET A 55 -9.93 15.74 2.11
C MET A 55 -10.98 15.00 1.29
N GLY A 56 -10.87 15.06 -0.04
CA GLY A 56 -11.68 14.24 -0.95
C GLY A 56 -11.22 12.79 -0.97
N LEU A 57 -9.93 12.55 -0.76
CA LEU A 57 -9.30 11.24 -0.80
C LEU A 57 -8.34 11.06 0.38
N PHE A 58 -8.26 9.88 0.94
CA PHE A 58 -7.25 9.49 1.92
C PHE A 58 -6.63 8.15 1.48
N ILE A 59 -5.33 8.18 1.19
CA ILE A 59 -4.58 6.97 0.86
C ILE A 59 -3.90 6.50 2.14
N ALA A 60 -4.26 5.31 2.60
CA ALA A 60 -3.70 4.71 3.82
C ALA A 60 -2.23 4.30 3.61
N ALA A 61 -1.53 4.04 4.71
CA ALA A 61 -0.11 3.67 4.69
C ALA A 61 0.18 2.43 3.84
N ALA A 62 1.45 2.30 3.44
CA ALA A 62 1.96 1.15 2.69
C ALA A 62 1.67 -0.17 3.43
N THR A 63 0.68 -0.92 2.96
CA THR A 63 0.13 -2.11 3.59
C THR A 63 0.72 -3.37 2.98
N LEU A 64 1.31 -4.25 3.79
CA LEU A 64 1.97 -5.49 3.36
C LEU A 64 0.99 -6.45 2.69
N VAL A 65 1.38 -7.01 1.54
CA VAL A 65 0.55 -7.99 0.80
C VAL A 65 0.98 -9.44 1.00
N GLN A 66 2.23 -9.67 1.40
CA GLN A 66 2.80 -11.03 1.55
C GLN A 66 3.97 -11.02 2.52
N ASP A 67 4.13 -12.11 3.30
CA ASP A 67 5.34 -12.35 4.10
C ASP A 67 6.58 -12.36 3.22
N GLY A 68 7.71 -11.91 3.76
CA GLY A 68 8.93 -11.63 2.99
C GLY A 68 9.02 -10.19 2.47
N GLY A 69 7.91 -9.44 2.47
CA GLY A 69 7.84 -8.06 1.98
C GLY A 69 7.78 -6.98 3.05
N LYS A 70 7.77 -7.32 4.35
CA LYS A 70 7.66 -6.34 5.45
C LYS A 70 8.90 -5.46 5.50
N ALA A 71 8.71 -4.15 5.30
CA ALA A 71 9.81 -3.20 5.11
C ALA A 71 10.06 -2.31 6.34
N PHE A 72 9.15 -2.30 7.31
CA PHE A 72 9.31 -1.50 8.53
C PHE A 72 8.47 -2.06 9.68
N PRO A 73 8.87 -1.83 10.96
CA PRO A 73 8.05 -2.22 12.11
C PRO A 73 6.74 -1.44 12.13
N GLY A 74 5.68 -2.04 12.64
CA GLY A 74 4.37 -1.42 12.67
C GLY A 74 3.78 -1.12 11.28
N GLN A 75 4.16 -1.92 10.27
CA GLN A 75 3.54 -1.87 8.95
C GLN A 75 2.17 -2.55 9.01
N PRO A 76 1.09 -1.89 8.51
CA PRO A 76 -0.21 -2.55 8.40
C PRO A 76 -0.15 -3.70 7.39
N GLU A 77 -1.08 -4.67 7.53
CA GLU A 77 -1.09 -5.88 6.72
C GLU A 77 -2.44 -6.14 6.04
N ALA A 78 -2.35 -6.71 4.83
CA ALA A 78 -3.46 -7.25 4.05
C ALA A 78 -3.06 -8.64 3.48
N THR A 79 -2.48 -9.48 4.36
CA THR A 79 -1.89 -10.77 4.00
C THR A 79 -2.87 -11.93 4.08
N GLY A 80 -4.05 -11.73 4.67
CA GLY A 80 -5.08 -12.76 4.80
C GLY A 80 -6.32 -12.32 5.57
N GLU A 81 -7.26 -13.23 5.78
CA GLU A 81 -8.56 -12.99 6.43
C GLU A 81 -8.44 -12.38 7.83
N HIS A 82 -7.41 -12.71 8.56
CA HIS A 82 -7.15 -12.17 9.90
C HIS A 82 -6.95 -10.65 9.93
N CYS A 83 -6.63 -10.04 8.77
CA CYS A 83 -6.49 -8.59 8.65
C CYS A 83 -7.82 -7.87 8.42
N LEU A 84 -8.89 -8.59 8.07
CA LEU A 84 -10.13 -8.00 7.53
C LEU A 84 -10.77 -7.00 8.49
N ASP A 85 -10.85 -7.29 9.78
CA ASP A 85 -11.51 -6.41 10.75
C ASP A 85 -10.73 -5.11 10.98
N SER A 86 -9.39 -5.20 11.03
CA SER A 86 -8.51 -4.03 11.09
C SER A 86 -8.64 -3.14 9.85
N LEU A 87 -8.68 -3.75 8.68
CA LEU A 87 -8.87 -3.04 7.41
C LEU A 87 -10.24 -2.37 7.33
N LYS A 88 -11.32 -3.04 7.80
CA LYS A 88 -12.67 -2.46 7.88
C LYS A 88 -12.69 -1.23 8.78
N GLU A 89 -12.07 -1.32 9.95
CA GLU A 89 -12.00 -0.19 10.86
C GLU A 89 -11.27 0.99 10.24
N THR A 90 -10.13 0.75 9.58
CA THR A 90 -9.37 1.78 8.86
C THR A 90 -10.22 2.48 7.79
N ALA A 91 -10.91 1.71 6.94
CA ALA A 91 -11.79 2.27 5.91
C ALA A 91 -12.91 3.13 6.51
N GLN A 92 -13.58 2.63 7.57
CA GLN A 92 -14.65 3.33 8.25
C GLN A 92 -14.21 4.64 8.92
N LEU A 93 -13.02 4.65 9.54
CA LEU A 93 -12.45 5.86 10.15
C LEU A 93 -12.21 6.97 9.13
N ILE A 94 -11.77 6.62 7.93
CA ILE A 94 -11.59 7.56 6.82
C ILE A 94 -12.95 8.05 6.31
N GLN A 95 -13.85 7.11 5.99
CA GLN A 95 -15.13 7.40 5.35
C GLN A 95 -16.10 8.19 6.25
N LYS A 96 -16.07 7.98 7.57
CA LYS A 96 -16.83 8.79 8.55
C LYS A 96 -16.54 10.28 8.47
N GLN A 97 -15.36 10.66 7.96
CA GLN A 97 -14.95 12.05 7.77
C GLN A 97 -15.31 12.59 6.37
N GLY A 98 -15.93 11.75 5.52
CA GLY A 98 -16.39 12.12 4.17
C GLY A 98 -15.32 12.07 3.09
N ALA A 99 -14.16 11.47 3.35
CA ALA A 99 -13.15 11.16 2.33
C ALA A 99 -13.39 9.78 1.73
N LYS A 100 -12.94 9.58 0.49
CA LYS A 100 -12.80 8.25 -0.09
C LYS A 100 -11.59 7.54 0.49
N ALA A 101 -11.74 6.28 0.88
CA ALA A 101 -10.69 5.47 1.49
C ALA A 101 -9.98 4.62 0.43
N ILE A 102 -8.68 4.81 0.29
CA ILE A 102 -7.81 4.02 -0.62
C ILE A 102 -6.78 3.28 0.21
N LEU A 103 -6.60 1.98 -0.03
CA LEU A 103 -5.54 1.21 0.61
C LEU A 103 -4.31 1.18 -0.30
N GLN A 104 -3.16 1.68 0.16
CA GLN A 104 -1.92 1.46 -0.58
C GLN A 104 -1.39 0.05 -0.28
N ILE A 105 -1.27 -0.78 -1.32
CA ILE A 105 -0.76 -2.16 -1.22
C ILE A 105 0.72 -2.23 -1.62
N HIS A 106 1.53 -2.96 -0.84
CA HIS A 106 2.98 -2.80 -0.83
C HIS A 106 3.72 -4.13 -0.58
N HIS A 107 4.91 -4.24 -1.17
CA HIS A 107 5.92 -5.24 -0.84
C HIS A 107 7.32 -4.62 -0.93
N GLY A 108 8.15 -4.81 0.09
CA GLY A 108 9.47 -4.17 0.21
C GLY A 108 10.50 -4.62 -0.84
N GLY A 109 10.38 -5.85 -1.35
CA GLY A 109 11.42 -6.41 -2.22
C GLY A 109 12.76 -6.49 -1.48
N TYR A 110 13.87 -6.10 -2.11
CA TYR A 110 15.18 -6.09 -1.46
C TYR A 110 15.27 -5.13 -0.26
N LYS A 111 14.33 -4.17 -0.14
CA LYS A 111 14.25 -3.27 1.03
C LYS A 111 13.47 -3.85 2.20
N ALA A 112 12.94 -5.06 2.09
CA ALA A 112 12.33 -5.73 3.23
C ALA A 112 13.36 -5.93 4.35
N MET A 113 12.93 -5.82 5.60
CA MET A 113 13.78 -6.01 6.77
C MET A 113 13.78 -7.51 7.14
N ALA A 114 14.94 -8.17 7.04
CA ALA A 114 15.04 -9.61 7.26
C ALA A 114 14.51 -10.06 8.63
N GLU A 115 14.75 -9.25 9.66
CA GLU A 115 14.32 -9.51 11.04
C GLU A 115 12.80 -9.44 11.27
N LEU A 116 12.06 -8.85 10.33
CA LEU A 116 10.61 -8.73 10.40
C LEU A 116 9.85 -9.76 9.55
N ASN A 117 10.56 -10.55 8.78
CA ASN A 117 10.01 -11.52 7.85
C ASN A 117 10.43 -12.94 8.19
N ARG A 118 9.59 -13.92 7.86
CA ARG A 118 9.89 -15.35 8.05
C ARG A 118 10.54 -15.98 6.83
N SER A 119 10.40 -15.37 5.67
CA SER A 119 10.93 -15.82 4.40
C SER A 119 12.07 -14.94 3.91
N ASP A 120 12.84 -15.45 2.96
CA ASP A 120 13.95 -14.73 2.36
C ASP A 120 13.51 -13.46 1.67
N LYS A 121 14.39 -12.47 1.68
CA LYS A 121 14.25 -11.27 0.85
C LYS A 121 14.40 -11.65 -0.63
N ILE A 122 13.44 -11.22 -1.44
CA ILE A 122 13.43 -11.44 -2.88
C ILE A 122 13.31 -10.11 -3.63
N SER A 123 13.83 -10.09 -4.85
CA SER A 123 13.75 -8.93 -5.73
C SER A 123 13.67 -9.38 -7.20
N ALA A 124 13.54 -8.43 -8.12
CA ALA A 124 13.49 -8.74 -9.56
C ALA A 124 14.73 -9.52 -10.01
N SER A 125 15.93 -9.09 -9.59
CA SER A 125 17.20 -9.84 -9.74
C SER A 125 17.96 -9.80 -8.42
N ALA A 126 18.95 -10.70 -8.25
CA ALA A 126 19.74 -10.76 -7.03
C ALA A 126 20.41 -9.41 -6.71
N ASN A 127 20.37 -9.03 -5.45
CA ASN A 127 21.01 -7.84 -4.90
C ASN A 127 21.81 -8.24 -3.65
N GLU A 128 23.09 -8.57 -3.85
CA GLU A 128 23.96 -9.06 -2.77
C GLU A 128 24.17 -8.01 -1.67
N ALA A 129 24.26 -6.73 -2.04
CA ALA A 129 24.45 -5.65 -1.07
C ALA A 129 23.27 -5.54 -0.08
N GLU A 130 22.08 -5.91 -0.52
CA GLU A 130 20.85 -5.91 0.29
C GLU A 130 20.51 -7.31 0.83
N GLY A 131 21.28 -8.33 0.49
CA GLY A 131 21.02 -9.72 0.88
C GLY A 131 19.74 -10.28 0.29
N ALA A 132 19.35 -9.87 -0.91
CA ALA A 132 18.17 -10.33 -1.61
C ALA A 132 18.52 -11.23 -2.78
N ARG A 133 17.87 -12.39 -2.87
CA ARG A 133 17.98 -13.26 -4.04
C ARG A 133 17.00 -12.85 -5.15
N GLU A 134 17.24 -13.34 -6.35
CA GLU A 134 16.29 -13.23 -7.44
C GLU A 134 15.05 -14.07 -7.14
N ALA A 135 13.86 -13.52 -7.36
CA ALA A 135 12.63 -14.27 -7.31
C ALA A 135 12.54 -15.23 -8.49
N SER A 136 12.17 -16.49 -8.26
CA SER A 136 11.82 -17.41 -9.34
C SER A 136 10.57 -16.92 -10.10
N ALA A 137 10.37 -17.39 -11.34
CA ALA A 137 9.18 -17.03 -12.11
C ALA A 137 7.88 -17.40 -11.39
N ALA A 138 7.86 -18.54 -10.70
CA ALA A 138 6.69 -18.97 -9.90
C ALA A 138 6.44 -18.04 -8.71
N GLU A 139 7.49 -17.56 -8.03
CA GLU A 139 7.35 -16.59 -6.95
C GLU A 139 6.85 -15.23 -7.46
N VAL A 140 7.23 -14.81 -8.67
CA VAL A 140 6.68 -13.59 -9.27
C VAL A 140 5.19 -13.76 -9.60
N ASP A 141 4.78 -14.92 -10.14
CA ASP A 141 3.36 -15.22 -10.36
C ASP A 141 2.58 -15.19 -9.01
N GLU A 142 3.15 -15.72 -7.93
CA GLU A 142 2.55 -15.70 -6.59
C GLU A 142 2.52 -14.27 -5.99
N LEU A 143 3.53 -13.44 -6.21
CA LEU A 143 3.52 -12.02 -5.84
C LEU A 143 2.36 -11.29 -6.52
N VAL A 144 2.15 -11.48 -7.83
CA VAL A 144 1.01 -10.90 -8.55
C VAL A 144 -0.32 -11.35 -7.91
N ALA A 145 -0.44 -12.64 -7.60
CA ALA A 145 -1.62 -13.18 -6.92
C ALA A 145 -1.81 -12.57 -5.52
N SER A 146 -0.73 -12.30 -4.78
CA SER A 146 -0.80 -11.68 -3.46
C SER A 146 -1.28 -10.23 -3.51
N PHE A 147 -0.83 -9.44 -4.49
CA PHE A 147 -1.38 -8.11 -4.73
C PHE A 147 -2.88 -8.17 -5.09
N ALA A 148 -3.30 -9.14 -5.90
CA ALA A 148 -4.71 -9.32 -6.24
C ALA A 148 -5.56 -9.72 -5.01
N ARG A 149 -5.07 -10.63 -4.15
CA ARG A 149 -5.74 -10.99 -2.88
C ARG A 149 -5.85 -9.81 -1.92
N ALA A 150 -4.80 -9.01 -1.79
CA ALA A 150 -4.82 -7.81 -0.96
C ALA A 150 -5.84 -6.77 -1.46
N ALA A 151 -5.98 -6.63 -2.79
CA ALA A 151 -7.00 -5.77 -3.39
C ALA A 151 -8.43 -6.30 -3.12
N ASP A 152 -8.64 -7.61 -3.19
CA ASP A 152 -9.93 -8.24 -2.82
C ASP A 152 -10.26 -8.01 -1.34
N LEU A 153 -9.28 -8.22 -0.44
CA LEU A 153 -9.45 -7.95 0.98
C LEU A 153 -9.81 -6.47 1.23
N ALA A 154 -9.15 -5.53 0.55
CA ALA A 154 -9.45 -4.11 0.66
C ALA A 154 -10.90 -3.82 0.23
N LEU A 155 -11.35 -4.39 -0.89
CA LEU A 155 -12.72 -4.25 -1.37
C LEU A 155 -13.74 -4.79 -0.36
N ARG A 156 -13.50 -5.98 0.18
CA ARG A 156 -14.34 -6.63 1.20
C ARG A 156 -14.32 -5.89 2.54
N ALA A 157 -13.24 -5.19 2.85
CA ALA A 157 -13.11 -4.30 4.00
C ALA A 157 -13.85 -2.98 3.80
N GLY A 158 -14.31 -2.66 2.59
CA GLY A 158 -15.09 -1.47 2.28
C GLY A 158 -14.26 -0.27 1.83
N PHE A 159 -12.99 -0.45 1.47
CA PHE A 159 -12.22 0.61 0.79
C PHE A 159 -12.85 0.93 -0.57
N ASP A 160 -12.77 2.19 -0.99
CA ASP A 160 -13.24 2.65 -2.30
C ASP A 160 -12.29 2.27 -3.45
N GLY A 161 -11.08 1.81 -3.14
CA GLY A 161 -10.09 1.34 -4.10
C GLY A 161 -8.74 1.03 -3.47
N VAL A 162 -7.78 0.66 -4.30
CA VAL A 162 -6.38 0.43 -3.91
C VAL A 162 -5.42 1.30 -4.72
N GLU A 163 -4.29 1.62 -4.12
CA GLU A 163 -3.13 2.18 -4.80
C GLU A 163 -2.01 1.14 -4.80
N ILE A 164 -1.49 0.83 -5.98
CA ILE A 164 -0.36 -0.09 -6.12
C ILE A 164 0.94 0.69 -5.94
N HIS A 165 1.73 0.38 -4.91
CA HIS A 165 2.97 1.08 -4.62
C HIS A 165 4.08 0.70 -5.61
N GLY A 166 4.24 1.50 -6.66
CA GLY A 166 5.25 1.29 -7.73
C GLY A 166 6.44 2.26 -7.65
N ALA A 167 6.82 2.75 -6.47
CA ALA A 167 7.82 3.79 -6.29
C ALA A 167 8.87 3.43 -5.22
N ASN A 168 9.78 4.38 -4.91
CA ASN A 168 10.73 4.38 -3.79
C ASN A 168 11.68 3.18 -3.74
N SER A 169 11.96 2.57 -4.90
CA SER A 169 12.79 1.36 -5.04
C SER A 169 12.22 0.14 -4.29
N TYR A 170 10.90 0.08 -4.06
CA TYR A 170 10.23 -1.10 -3.57
C TYR A 170 9.97 -2.12 -4.70
N LEU A 171 9.40 -3.27 -4.39
CA LEU A 171 9.37 -4.44 -5.29
C LEU A 171 8.96 -4.11 -6.72
N ILE A 172 7.83 -3.42 -6.92
CA ILE A 172 7.31 -3.16 -8.27
C ILE A 172 8.26 -2.25 -9.05
N GLN A 173 8.82 -1.21 -8.41
CA GLN A 173 9.83 -0.38 -9.07
C GLN A 173 11.11 -1.18 -9.37
N GLN A 174 11.45 -2.19 -8.56
CA GLN A 174 12.60 -3.06 -8.84
C GLN A 174 12.41 -3.84 -10.15
N PHE A 175 11.18 -4.16 -10.53
CA PHE A 175 10.87 -4.77 -11.83
C PHE A 175 10.86 -3.75 -13.00
N TYR A 176 10.53 -2.48 -12.76
CA TYR A 176 10.55 -1.44 -13.79
C TYR A 176 11.97 -0.88 -14.08
N SER A 177 12.88 -0.98 -13.15
CA SER A 177 14.21 -0.38 -13.30
C SER A 177 15.17 -1.36 -13.96
N ALA A 178 15.76 -0.99 -15.09
CA ALA A 178 16.82 -1.76 -15.74
C ALA A 178 18.06 -1.98 -14.85
N GLN A 179 18.28 -1.14 -13.83
CA GLN A 179 19.35 -1.32 -12.86
C GLN A 179 19.10 -2.51 -11.93
N SER A 180 17.87 -2.72 -11.51
CA SER A 180 17.48 -3.78 -10.56
C SER A 180 16.85 -4.99 -11.25
N ASN A 181 16.30 -4.86 -12.45
CA ASN A 181 15.77 -5.96 -13.26
C ASN A 181 16.74 -6.31 -14.39
N ARG A 182 17.47 -7.39 -14.21
CA ARG A 182 18.41 -7.95 -15.19
C ARG A 182 17.98 -9.34 -15.65
N ARG A 183 16.68 -9.63 -15.52
CA ARG A 183 16.09 -10.92 -15.89
C ARG A 183 16.07 -11.10 -17.40
N SER A 184 16.11 -12.36 -17.82
CA SER A 184 15.95 -12.77 -19.23
C SER A 184 14.69 -13.57 -19.50
N ASP A 185 13.81 -13.71 -18.51
CA ASP A 185 12.51 -14.38 -18.64
C ASP A 185 11.37 -13.38 -18.97
N LYS A 186 10.12 -13.86 -18.98
CA LYS A 186 8.92 -13.03 -19.27
C LYS A 186 8.76 -11.80 -18.34
N TRP A 187 9.47 -11.75 -17.22
CA TRP A 187 9.44 -10.66 -16.24
C TRP A 187 10.62 -9.69 -16.39
N GLY A 188 11.51 -9.94 -17.36
CA GLY A 188 12.57 -9.03 -17.78
C GLY A 188 12.05 -7.95 -18.72
N GLY A 189 12.85 -6.88 -18.94
CA GLY A 189 12.50 -5.84 -19.90
C GLY A 189 13.34 -4.60 -19.74
#